data_5b35834640345060fc9213fe1ec661f6
#
_entry.id   5b35834640345060fc9213fe1ec661f6
#
_cell.length_a   1.000
_cell.length_b   1.000
_cell.length_c   1.000
_cell.angle_alpha   90.00
_cell.angle_beta   90.00
_cell.angle_gamma   90.00
#
_symmetry.space_group_name_H-M   'P 1'
#
loop_
_entity.id
_entity.type
_entity.pdbx_description
1 polymer ?
#
loop_
_entity_poly.entity_id
_entity_poly.type
_entity_poly.pdbx_seq_one_letter_code
_entity_poly.pdbx_strand_id
1 'polypeptide(L)'
;MEPAFWHKRWADNQIGFHQLQVNPYLQAHWPALGLAVGAQVLVPLCGKSLDLLWLAAQGYRVLGVELSRRAVEDFFVEHGLVAEVSRRGAFEVWRCGEIELWCGDIFALNAEDVAGCTGLYDRAALIALPPRMRERYMALLDDLPAIGKGLLVTLDYDQSLIDGPPFSVGDGEVRAGFSGWQVDEVEGREILDESPKFLKAGVERLLERAYSVRR
;
A
#
# COMPACT_ATOMS: atom_id res chain seq x y z
N MET A 1 -3.10 -15.00 2.48
CA MET A 1 -1.73 -15.53 2.30
C MET A 1 -1.07 -15.60 3.66
N GLU A 2 -0.35 -16.67 3.94
CA GLU A 2 0.23 -16.87 5.27
C GLU A 2 1.36 -15.86 5.54
N PRO A 3 1.49 -15.32 6.77
CA PRO A 3 2.59 -14.43 7.14
C PRO A 3 3.97 -14.98 6.80
N ALA A 4 4.17 -16.27 6.95
CA ALA A 4 5.43 -16.96 6.65
C ALA A 4 5.87 -16.79 5.18
N PHE A 5 4.93 -16.65 4.24
CA PHE A 5 5.23 -16.40 2.84
C PHE A 5 5.95 -15.06 2.66
N TRP A 6 5.44 -13.98 3.29
CA TRP A 6 6.03 -12.66 3.17
C TRP A 6 7.36 -12.56 3.91
N HIS A 7 7.46 -13.14 5.13
CA HIS A 7 8.73 -13.20 5.86
C HIS A 7 9.82 -13.88 5.04
N LYS A 8 9.48 -15.01 4.37
CA LYS A 8 10.42 -15.70 3.48
C LYS A 8 10.83 -14.84 2.30
N ARG A 9 9.90 -14.16 1.64
CA ARG A 9 10.21 -13.27 0.51
C ARG A 9 11.20 -12.17 0.88
N TRP A 10 11.00 -11.53 2.02
CA TRP A 10 11.91 -10.53 2.53
C TRP A 10 13.27 -11.11 2.92
N ALA A 11 13.31 -12.27 3.60
CA ALA A 11 14.55 -12.95 3.97
C ALA A 11 15.38 -13.35 2.74
N ASP A 12 14.71 -13.85 1.69
CA ASP A 12 15.36 -14.32 0.46
C ASP A 12 15.61 -13.18 -0.55
N ASN A 13 15.33 -11.91 -0.20
CA ASN A 13 15.41 -10.73 -1.07
C ASN A 13 14.59 -10.87 -2.37
N GLN A 14 13.48 -11.61 -2.32
CA GLN A 14 12.55 -11.79 -3.45
C GLN A 14 11.53 -10.67 -3.50
N ILE A 15 12.01 -9.43 -3.62
CA ILE A 15 11.25 -8.18 -3.49
C ILE A 15 11.03 -7.45 -4.82
N GLY A 16 10.76 -8.19 -5.89
CA GLY A 16 10.51 -7.61 -7.22
C GLY A 16 9.35 -6.61 -7.30
N PHE A 17 8.58 -6.45 -6.23
CA PHE A 17 7.55 -5.42 -6.06
C PHE A 17 8.12 -4.08 -5.52
N HIS A 18 9.34 -4.09 -4.98
CA HIS A 18 10.01 -2.88 -4.50
C HIS A 18 10.47 -2.03 -5.70
N GLN A 19 10.09 -0.76 -5.70
CA GLN A 19 10.49 0.20 -6.73
C GLN A 19 11.65 1.06 -6.24
N LEU A 20 12.59 1.34 -7.14
CA LEU A 20 13.75 2.20 -6.86
C LEU A 20 13.47 3.69 -7.06
N GLN A 21 12.23 4.04 -7.35
CA GLN A 21 11.77 5.42 -7.55
C GLN A 21 10.42 5.60 -6.87
N VAL A 22 10.07 6.83 -6.56
CA VAL A 22 8.74 7.19 -6.09
C VAL A 22 7.71 6.88 -7.16
N ASN A 23 6.59 6.33 -6.76
CA ASN A 23 5.53 5.94 -7.68
C ASN A 23 5.00 7.16 -8.47
N PRO A 24 4.95 7.11 -9.81
CA PRO A 24 4.55 8.25 -10.62
C PRO A 24 3.08 8.67 -10.39
N TYR A 25 2.17 7.71 -10.14
CA TYR A 25 0.77 8.04 -9.83
C TYR A 25 0.63 8.79 -8.51
N LEU A 26 1.47 8.44 -7.50
CA LEU A 26 1.51 9.19 -6.24
C LEU A 26 1.88 10.65 -6.50
N GLN A 27 2.94 10.89 -7.27
CA GLN A 27 3.40 12.24 -7.59
C GLN A 27 2.37 13.02 -8.41
N ALA A 28 1.73 12.38 -9.38
CA ALA A 28 0.77 13.02 -10.29
C ALA A 28 -0.58 13.32 -9.63
N HIS A 29 -1.13 12.39 -8.85
CA HIS A 29 -2.54 12.46 -8.42
C HIS A 29 -2.75 12.79 -6.95
N TRP A 30 -1.75 12.57 -6.08
CA TRP A 30 -1.87 12.85 -4.65
C TRP A 30 -2.24 14.30 -4.33
N PRO A 31 -1.63 15.33 -4.97
CA PRO A 31 -1.97 16.73 -4.68
C PRO A 31 -3.46 17.05 -4.92
N ALA A 32 -4.09 16.42 -5.91
CA ALA A 32 -5.50 16.62 -6.25
C ALA A 32 -6.48 16.08 -5.19
N LEU A 33 -6.03 15.23 -4.25
CA LEU A 33 -6.84 14.79 -3.13
C LEU A 33 -7.16 15.95 -2.15
N GLY A 34 -6.32 17.00 -2.13
CA GLY A 34 -6.53 18.17 -1.29
C GLY A 34 -6.52 17.84 0.20
N LEU A 35 -5.62 16.95 0.65
CA LEU A 35 -5.35 16.73 2.06
C LEU A 35 -4.61 17.92 2.65
N ALA A 36 -4.93 18.29 3.89
CA ALA A 36 -4.25 19.37 4.59
C ALA A 36 -2.77 19.02 4.86
N VAL A 37 -1.89 20.00 4.81
CA VAL A 37 -0.50 19.85 5.29
C VAL A 37 -0.52 19.41 6.76
N GLY A 38 0.34 18.46 7.13
CA GLY A 38 0.35 17.84 8.45
C GLY A 38 -0.70 16.74 8.66
N ALA A 39 -1.57 16.47 7.66
CA ALA A 39 -2.47 15.32 7.71
C ALA A 39 -1.67 14.02 7.86
N GLN A 40 -2.21 13.06 8.56
CA GLN A 40 -1.60 11.73 8.68
C GLN A 40 -2.17 10.80 7.60
N VAL A 41 -1.26 10.08 6.95
CA VAL A 41 -1.55 9.16 5.83
C VAL A 41 -1.26 7.73 6.27
N LEU A 42 -2.26 6.86 6.18
CA LEU A 42 -2.07 5.43 6.33
C LEU A 42 -1.50 4.84 5.04
N VAL A 43 -0.42 4.08 5.15
CA VAL A 43 0.20 3.33 4.05
C VAL A 43 0.26 1.85 4.42
N PRO A 44 -0.74 1.06 4.05
CA PRO A 44 -0.80 -0.37 4.36
C PRO A 44 0.23 -1.17 3.59
N LEU A 45 0.76 -2.26 4.20
CA LEU A 45 1.71 -3.20 3.58
C LEU A 45 2.87 -2.46 2.89
N CYS A 46 3.39 -1.44 3.57
CA CYS A 46 4.23 -0.41 2.94
C CYS A 46 5.62 -0.90 2.51
N GLY A 47 6.07 -2.05 3.01
CA GLY A 47 7.42 -2.53 2.77
C GLY A 47 8.47 -1.49 3.18
N LYS A 48 9.45 -1.27 2.29
CA LYS A 48 10.45 -0.20 2.41
C LYS A 48 10.31 0.83 1.27
N SER A 49 9.07 1.19 0.91
CA SER A 49 8.80 2.07 -0.24
C SER A 49 9.37 3.47 -0.07
N LEU A 50 9.95 4.02 -1.14
CA LEU A 50 10.37 5.42 -1.24
C LEU A 50 9.19 6.41 -1.18
N ASP A 51 7.97 5.92 -1.42
CA ASP A 51 6.74 6.70 -1.34
C ASP A 51 6.52 7.27 0.07
N LEU A 52 6.98 6.55 1.12
CA LEU A 52 6.92 7.01 2.51
C LEU A 52 7.73 8.29 2.73
N LEU A 53 8.96 8.32 2.18
CA LEU A 53 9.83 9.50 2.25
C LEU A 53 9.26 10.66 1.45
N TRP A 54 8.69 10.37 0.28
CA TRP A 54 8.07 11.40 -0.54
C TRP A 54 6.88 12.04 0.17
N LEU A 55 5.99 11.24 0.75
CA LEU A 55 4.85 11.76 1.52
C LEU A 55 5.31 12.64 2.69
N ALA A 56 6.32 12.20 3.44
CA ALA A 56 6.89 13.00 4.54
C ALA A 56 7.52 14.31 4.02
N ALA A 57 8.22 14.27 2.90
CA ALA A 57 8.80 15.46 2.26
C ALA A 57 7.73 16.46 1.74
N GLN A 58 6.51 15.98 1.44
CA GLN A 58 5.36 16.85 1.12
C GLN A 58 4.68 17.43 2.36
N GLY A 59 5.20 17.16 3.57
CA GLY A 59 4.69 17.69 4.83
C GLY A 59 3.56 16.87 5.44
N TYR A 60 3.39 15.62 5.05
CA TYR A 60 2.44 14.67 5.67
C TYR A 60 3.11 13.88 6.78
N ARG A 61 2.35 13.52 7.81
CA ARG A 61 2.74 12.47 8.76
C ARG A 61 2.41 11.12 8.12
N VAL A 62 3.33 10.18 8.21
CA VAL A 62 3.17 8.88 7.56
C VAL A 62 3.06 7.80 8.62
N LEU A 63 2.00 7.00 8.56
CA LEU A 63 1.82 5.78 9.33
C LEU A 63 1.84 4.60 8.35
N GLY A 64 3.01 3.97 8.22
CA GLY A 64 3.14 2.73 7.45
C GLY A 64 2.88 1.51 8.32
N VAL A 65 2.20 0.50 7.77
CA VAL A 65 2.05 -0.81 8.44
C VAL A 65 2.71 -1.87 7.58
N GLU A 66 3.64 -2.62 8.17
CA GLU A 66 4.39 -3.66 7.48
C GLU A 66 4.52 -4.90 8.36
N LEU A 67 4.27 -6.07 7.80
CA LEU A 67 4.34 -7.35 8.51
C LEU A 67 5.79 -7.78 8.80
N SER A 68 6.69 -7.51 7.86
CA SER A 68 8.08 -7.95 7.91
C SER A 68 8.95 -6.98 8.68
N ARG A 69 9.44 -7.40 9.85
CA ARG A 69 10.44 -6.63 10.60
C ARG A 69 11.67 -6.32 9.75
N ARG A 70 12.10 -7.26 8.90
CA ARG A 70 13.24 -7.06 7.99
C ARG A 70 13.01 -5.88 7.04
N ALA A 71 11.80 -5.73 6.49
CA ALA A 71 11.47 -4.61 5.62
C ALA A 71 11.55 -3.27 6.34
N VAL A 72 11.04 -3.24 7.59
CA VAL A 72 11.09 -2.04 8.45
C VAL A 72 12.54 -1.67 8.78
N GLU A 73 13.36 -2.64 9.20
CA GLU A 73 14.78 -2.42 9.50
C GLU A 73 15.53 -1.91 8.26
N ASP A 74 15.34 -2.58 7.11
CA ASP A 74 15.97 -2.20 5.85
C ASP A 74 15.59 -0.77 5.42
N PHE A 75 14.31 -0.35 5.62
CA PHE A 75 13.88 1.01 5.33
C PHE A 75 14.72 2.05 6.09
N PHE A 76 14.84 1.92 7.40
CA PHE A 76 15.59 2.89 8.21
C PHE A 76 17.09 2.85 7.92
N VAL A 77 17.67 1.66 7.76
CA VAL A 77 19.10 1.49 7.47
C VAL A 77 19.48 2.07 6.11
N GLU A 78 18.73 1.74 5.06
CA GLU A 78 19.03 2.18 3.67
C GLU A 78 18.94 3.69 3.51
N HIS A 79 18.10 4.36 4.33
CA HIS A 79 17.94 5.81 4.28
C HIS A 79 18.73 6.55 5.36
N GLY A 80 19.56 5.85 6.14
CA GLY A 80 20.38 6.46 7.19
C GLY A 80 19.56 7.11 8.30
N LEU A 81 18.34 6.61 8.54
CA LEU A 81 17.43 7.11 9.56
C LEU A 81 17.64 6.35 10.87
N VAL A 82 17.68 7.08 11.99
CA VAL A 82 17.76 6.49 13.33
C VAL A 82 16.37 6.51 13.95
N ALA A 83 15.78 5.33 14.10
CA ALA A 83 14.43 5.20 14.65
C ALA A 83 14.43 5.04 16.17
N GLU A 84 13.48 5.70 16.82
CA GLU A 84 13.05 5.35 18.16
C GLU A 84 12.08 4.16 18.06
N VAL A 85 12.33 3.12 18.87
CA VAL A 85 11.52 1.90 18.84
C VAL A 85 10.72 1.77 20.12
N SER A 86 9.42 1.55 20.00
CA SER A 86 8.50 1.35 21.10
C SER A 86 7.47 0.26 20.79
N ARG A 87 6.52 0.01 21.69
CA ARG A 87 5.41 -0.95 21.44
C ARG A 87 4.06 -0.27 21.65
N ARG A 88 3.11 -0.61 20.77
CA ARG A 88 1.72 -0.22 20.88
C ARG A 88 0.81 -1.41 20.51
N GLY A 89 0.15 -1.97 21.49
CA GLY A 89 -0.68 -3.17 21.28
C GLY A 89 0.11 -4.31 20.66
N ALA A 90 -0.35 -4.77 19.49
CA ALA A 90 0.26 -5.85 18.73
C ALA A 90 1.46 -5.41 17.87
N PHE A 91 1.76 -4.11 17.82
CA PHE A 91 2.76 -3.54 16.92
C PHE A 91 4.05 -3.15 17.63
N GLU A 92 5.18 -3.37 16.96
CA GLU A 92 6.44 -2.71 17.26
C GLU A 92 6.50 -1.43 16.39
N VAL A 93 6.60 -0.27 17.03
CA VAL A 93 6.53 1.04 16.38
C VAL A 93 7.92 1.62 16.24
N TRP A 94 8.31 1.92 15.01
CA TRP A 94 9.58 2.52 14.63
C TRP A 94 9.33 3.94 14.14
N ARG A 95 9.89 4.95 14.82
CA ARG A 95 9.63 6.35 14.53
C ARG A 95 10.90 7.12 14.23
N CYS A 96 10.86 7.90 13.15
CA CYS A 96 11.86 8.93 12.86
C CYS A 96 11.18 10.13 12.18
N GLY A 97 11.19 11.28 12.85
CA GLY A 97 10.51 12.49 12.37
C GLY A 97 9.02 12.26 12.14
N GLU A 98 8.56 12.53 10.92
CA GLU A 98 7.15 12.40 10.53
C GLU A 98 6.77 10.99 10.06
N ILE A 99 7.70 10.03 10.09
CA ILE A 99 7.47 8.66 9.64
C ILE A 99 7.39 7.73 10.85
N GLU A 100 6.28 7.00 10.94
CA GLU A 100 6.10 5.87 11.83
C GLU A 100 5.86 4.61 11.00
N LEU A 101 6.67 3.55 11.22
CA LEU A 101 6.40 2.23 10.67
C LEU A 101 5.99 1.29 11.80
N TRP A 102 4.81 0.73 11.69
CA TRP A 102 4.23 -0.20 12.64
C TRP A 102 4.45 -1.63 12.13
N CYS A 103 5.39 -2.33 12.75
CA CYS A 103 5.69 -3.72 12.40
C CYS A 103 4.66 -4.66 13.04
N GLY A 104 3.81 -5.27 12.22
CA GLY A 104 2.75 -6.17 12.65
C GLY A 104 1.73 -6.49 11.57
N ASP A 105 0.73 -7.28 11.93
CA ASP A 105 -0.35 -7.65 11.00
C ASP A 105 -1.33 -6.48 10.84
N ILE A 106 -1.58 -6.06 9.59
CA ILE A 106 -2.54 -5.00 9.26
C ILE A 106 -3.94 -5.28 9.84
N PHE A 107 -4.33 -6.54 9.94
CA PHE A 107 -5.62 -6.94 10.50
C PHE A 107 -5.73 -6.81 12.03
N ALA A 108 -4.66 -6.41 12.69
CA ALA A 108 -4.66 -6.05 14.11
C ALA A 108 -4.94 -4.56 14.36
N LEU A 109 -5.00 -3.72 13.30
CA LEU A 109 -5.38 -2.31 13.42
C LEU A 109 -6.84 -2.16 13.84
N ASN A 110 -7.09 -1.12 14.60
CA ASN A 110 -8.44 -0.68 14.95
C ASN A 110 -8.58 0.85 14.73
N ALA A 111 -9.79 1.37 14.86
CA ALA A 111 -10.09 2.78 14.59
C ALA A 111 -9.31 3.75 15.50
N GLU A 112 -9.00 3.37 16.75
CA GLU A 112 -8.24 4.20 17.70
C GLU A 112 -6.77 4.32 17.28
N ASP A 113 -6.21 3.27 16.68
CA ASP A 113 -4.83 3.26 16.21
C ASP A 113 -4.59 4.29 15.10
N VAL A 114 -5.59 4.49 14.25
CA VAL A 114 -5.52 5.35 13.06
C VAL A 114 -6.44 6.58 13.14
N ALA A 115 -6.91 6.94 14.34
CA ALA A 115 -7.83 8.08 14.53
C ALA A 115 -7.26 9.42 13.99
N GLY A 116 -5.95 9.53 13.86
CA GLY A 116 -5.27 10.68 13.25
C GLY A 116 -5.12 10.61 11.73
N CYS A 117 -5.37 9.43 11.11
CA CYS A 117 -5.17 9.23 9.69
C CYS A 117 -6.38 9.72 8.91
N THR A 118 -6.21 10.73 8.07
CA THR A 118 -7.26 11.26 7.19
C THR A 118 -7.04 10.91 5.73
N GLY A 119 -5.85 10.42 5.38
CA GLY A 119 -5.48 9.94 4.05
C GLY A 119 -5.12 8.47 4.02
N LEU A 120 -5.32 7.84 2.86
CA LEU A 120 -4.93 6.47 2.53
C LEU A 120 -4.08 6.46 1.27
N TYR A 121 -2.92 5.81 1.31
CA TYR A 121 -2.18 5.48 0.11
C TYR A 121 -1.98 3.98 0.01
N ASP A 122 -2.72 3.33 -0.87
CA ASP A 122 -2.65 1.90 -1.14
C ASP A 122 -1.98 1.66 -2.49
N ARG A 123 -0.73 1.30 -2.45
CA ARG A 123 0.02 0.81 -3.61
C ARG A 123 0.65 -0.54 -3.26
N ALA A 124 0.31 -1.54 -4.02
CA ALA A 124 0.73 -2.92 -3.82
C ALA A 124 0.12 -3.64 -2.59
N ALA A 125 -0.79 -3.02 -1.82
CA ALA A 125 -1.46 -3.70 -0.72
C ALA A 125 -2.63 -4.57 -1.21
N LEU A 126 -3.61 -4.01 -1.89
CA LEU A 126 -4.73 -4.78 -2.46
C LEU A 126 -4.25 -5.95 -3.31
N ILE A 127 -3.31 -5.70 -4.22
CA ILE A 127 -2.79 -6.72 -5.16
C ILE A 127 -1.87 -7.76 -4.50
N ALA A 128 -1.45 -7.54 -3.26
CA ALA A 128 -0.67 -8.52 -2.49
C ALA A 128 -1.55 -9.59 -1.83
N LEU A 129 -2.85 -9.33 -1.71
CA LEU A 129 -3.78 -10.14 -0.95
C LEU A 129 -4.63 -11.04 -1.86
N PRO A 130 -4.77 -12.34 -1.55
CA PRO A 130 -5.72 -13.22 -2.26
C PRO A 130 -7.16 -12.78 -1.97
N PRO A 131 -8.15 -13.13 -2.83
CA PRO A 131 -9.51 -12.59 -2.81
C PRO A 131 -10.16 -12.50 -1.42
N ARG A 132 -10.17 -13.60 -0.66
CA ARG A 132 -10.79 -13.62 0.69
C ARG A 132 -10.09 -12.68 1.69
N MET A 133 -8.80 -12.45 1.53
CA MET A 133 -8.09 -11.49 2.40
C MET A 133 -8.34 -10.07 1.95
N ARG A 134 -8.51 -9.82 0.64
CA ARG A 134 -8.89 -8.50 0.13
C ARG A 134 -10.26 -8.05 0.64
N GLU A 135 -11.26 -8.97 0.64
CA GLU A 135 -12.58 -8.71 1.23
C GLU A 135 -12.44 -8.24 2.69
N ARG A 136 -11.66 -8.96 3.50
CA ARG A 136 -11.40 -8.57 4.90
C ARG A 136 -10.65 -7.25 5.00
N TYR A 137 -9.71 -7.01 4.10
CA TYR A 137 -8.93 -5.77 4.09
C TYR A 137 -9.78 -4.56 3.72
N MET A 138 -10.64 -4.67 2.71
CA MET A 138 -11.58 -3.61 2.34
C MET A 138 -12.59 -3.34 3.46
N ALA A 139 -13.10 -4.40 4.13
CA ALA A 139 -13.94 -4.25 5.32
C ALA A 139 -13.19 -3.56 6.47
N LEU A 140 -11.93 -3.90 6.71
CA LEU A 140 -11.11 -3.18 7.69
C LEU A 140 -11.01 -1.69 7.36
N LEU A 141 -10.74 -1.33 6.10
CA LEU A 141 -10.66 0.08 5.70
C LEU A 141 -11.98 0.82 5.91
N ASP A 142 -13.12 0.14 5.71
CA ASP A 142 -14.45 0.71 5.99
C ASP A 142 -14.67 0.95 7.49
N ASP A 143 -14.12 0.13 8.35
CA ASP A 143 -14.15 0.26 9.81
C ASP A 143 -13.19 1.34 10.34
N LEU A 144 -12.49 2.08 9.46
CA LEU A 144 -11.58 3.19 9.80
C LEU A 144 -12.16 4.55 9.36
N PRO A 145 -13.17 5.09 10.07
CA PRO A 145 -13.97 6.23 9.61
C PRO A 145 -13.22 7.55 9.52
N ALA A 146 -12.06 7.68 10.17
CA ALA A 146 -11.24 8.89 10.09
C ALA A 146 -10.63 9.09 8.69
N ILE A 147 -10.43 8.00 7.93
CA ILE A 147 -9.88 8.04 6.59
C ILE A 147 -10.97 8.49 5.62
N GLY A 148 -10.83 9.68 5.09
CA GLY A 148 -11.85 10.27 4.20
C GLY A 148 -11.44 10.35 2.73
N LYS A 149 -10.15 10.21 2.41
CA LYS A 149 -9.63 10.33 1.04
C LYS A 149 -8.45 9.39 0.83
N GLY A 150 -8.26 8.91 -0.40
CA GLY A 150 -7.13 8.05 -0.70
C GLY A 150 -6.79 7.95 -2.18
N LEU A 151 -5.61 7.40 -2.43
CA LEU A 151 -5.15 6.97 -3.74
C LEU A 151 -4.87 5.47 -3.70
N LEU A 152 -5.49 4.72 -4.61
CA LEU A 152 -5.27 3.30 -4.78
C LEU A 152 -4.56 3.05 -6.11
N VAL A 153 -3.61 2.12 -6.14
CA VAL A 153 -2.95 1.66 -7.37
C VAL A 153 -3.10 0.14 -7.47
N THR A 154 -3.73 -0.33 -8.55
CA THR A 154 -4.01 -1.76 -8.77
C THR A 154 -3.44 -2.24 -10.10
N LEU A 155 -3.45 -3.57 -10.29
CA LEU A 155 -3.14 -4.24 -11.54
C LEU A 155 -4.37 -5.02 -12.01
N ASP A 156 -4.66 -4.95 -13.31
CA ASP A 156 -5.78 -5.64 -13.97
C ASP A 156 -5.26 -6.44 -15.16
N TYR A 157 -5.36 -7.76 -15.05
CA TYR A 157 -4.88 -8.73 -16.05
C TYR A 157 -5.64 -10.06 -15.93
N ASP A 158 -5.46 -10.99 -16.85
CA ASP A 158 -6.02 -12.34 -16.75
C ASP A 158 -5.34 -13.13 -15.61
N GLN A 159 -5.99 -13.18 -14.45
CA GLN A 159 -5.50 -13.88 -13.25
C GLN A 159 -5.26 -15.37 -13.47
N SER A 160 -5.93 -16.01 -14.44
CA SER A 160 -5.77 -17.44 -14.69
C SER A 160 -4.38 -17.83 -15.17
N LEU A 161 -3.60 -16.86 -15.65
CA LEU A 161 -2.26 -17.06 -16.21
C LEU A 161 -1.15 -16.95 -15.15
N ILE A 162 -1.44 -16.37 -13.98
CA ILE A 162 -0.46 -16.17 -12.90
C ILE A 162 -1.12 -16.36 -11.53
N ASP A 163 -0.57 -17.24 -10.69
CA ASP A 163 -1.12 -17.54 -9.36
C ASP A 163 -1.10 -16.34 -8.38
N GLY A 164 -0.30 -15.33 -8.66
CA GLY A 164 -0.09 -14.20 -7.75
C GLY A 164 0.87 -14.52 -6.57
N PRO A 165 1.28 -13.55 -5.73
CA PRO A 165 1.12 -12.14 -5.98
C PRO A 165 2.07 -11.59 -7.07
N PRO A 166 1.77 -10.44 -7.66
CA PRO A 166 0.57 -9.64 -7.44
C PRO A 166 -0.67 -10.33 -7.99
N PHE A 167 -1.83 -10.08 -7.38
CA PHE A 167 -3.13 -10.52 -7.89
C PHE A 167 -3.76 -9.45 -8.76
N SER A 168 -4.56 -9.87 -9.73
CA SER A 168 -5.40 -8.97 -10.51
C SER A 168 -6.52 -8.39 -9.64
N VAL A 169 -6.70 -7.07 -9.70
CA VAL A 169 -7.77 -6.33 -9.03
C VAL A 169 -8.33 -5.32 -10.02
N GLY A 170 -9.38 -5.71 -10.72
CA GLY A 170 -10.02 -4.88 -11.74
C GLY A 170 -10.99 -3.84 -11.18
N ASP A 171 -11.44 -2.93 -12.05
CA ASP A 171 -12.33 -1.81 -11.70
C ASP A 171 -13.60 -2.25 -10.97
N GLY A 172 -14.23 -3.33 -11.42
CA GLY A 172 -15.45 -3.86 -10.79
C GLY A 172 -15.23 -4.30 -9.33
N GLU A 173 -14.08 -4.92 -9.02
CA GLU A 173 -13.74 -5.33 -7.67
C GLU A 173 -13.45 -4.12 -6.78
N VAL A 174 -12.71 -3.12 -7.28
CA VAL A 174 -12.45 -1.87 -6.54
C VAL A 174 -13.75 -1.18 -6.18
N ARG A 175 -14.67 -0.97 -7.14
CA ARG A 175 -15.96 -0.30 -6.91
C ARG A 175 -16.87 -1.08 -5.95
N ALA A 176 -16.86 -2.40 -6.04
CA ALA A 176 -17.64 -3.23 -5.12
C ALA A 176 -17.08 -3.19 -3.69
N GLY A 177 -15.76 -3.26 -3.55
CA GLY A 177 -15.09 -3.25 -2.25
C GLY A 177 -15.10 -1.89 -1.54
N PHE A 178 -15.18 -0.80 -2.30
CA PHE A 178 -15.29 0.59 -1.81
C PHE A 178 -16.69 1.16 -2.08
N SER A 179 -17.75 0.34 -1.91
CA SER A 179 -19.14 0.73 -2.24
C SER A 179 -19.67 1.92 -1.43
N GLY A 180 -19.12 2.16 -0.23
CA GLY A 180 -19.41 3.34 0.61
C GLY A 180 -18.62 4.59 0.25
N TRP A 181 -17.78 4.53 -0.81
CA TRP A 181 -16.91 5.60 -1.25
C TRP A 181 -17.24 6.06 -2.67
N GLN A 182 -16.98 7.32 -2.96
CA GLN A 182 -16.86 7.74 -4.35
C GLN A 182 -15.52 7.24 -4.89
N VAL A 183 -15.55 6.47 -5.98
CA VAL A 183 -14.38 5.89 -6.64
C VAL A 183 -14.25 6.44 -8.05
N ASP A 184 -13.20 7.20 -8.29
CA ASP A 184 -12.91 7.81 -9.59
C ASP A 184 -11.59 7.24 -10.11
N GLU A 185 -11.61 6.53 -11.25
CA GLU A 185 -10.37 6.16 -11.95
C GLU A 185 -9.74 7.43 -12.51
N VAL A 186 -8.54 7.76 -12.02
CA VAL A 186 -7.84 9.00 -12.41
C VAL A 186 -6.80 8.77 -13.50
N GLU A 187 -6.30 7.54 -13.61
CA GLU A 187 -5.39 7.14 -14.68
C GLU A 187 -5.41 5.61 -14.87
N GLY A 188 -5.28 5.17 -16.11
CA GLY A 188 -5.05 3.78 -16.47
C GLY A 188 -4.00 3.68 -17.57
N ARG A 189 -2.98 2.83 -17.37
CA ARG A 189 -1.88 2.66 -18.32
C ARG A 189 -1.62 1.19 -18.60
N GLU A 190 -1.45 0.85 -19.88
CA GLU A 190 -0.94 -0.44 -20.29
C GLU A 190 0.57 -0.52 -20.00
N ILE A 191 1.00 -1.52 -19.23
CA ILE A 191 2.39 -1.68 -18.78
C ILE A 191 2.97 -3.06 -19.11
N LEU A 192 2.34 -3.81 -19.99
CA LEU A 192 2.76 -5.17 -20.31
C LEU A 192 4.18 -5.22 -20.87
N ASP A 193 4.54 -4.30 -21.77
CA ASP A 193 5.87 -4.22 -22.40
C ASP A 193 6.98 -3.93 -21.37
N GLU A 194 6.63 -3.30 -20.26
CA GLU A 194 7.55 -3.00 -19.15
C GLU A 194 7.63 -4.15 -18.12
N SER A 195 6.87 -5.24 -18.32
CA SER A 195 6.63 -6.29 -17.32
C SER A 195 7.00 -7.70 -17.82
N PRO A 196 8.31 -8.03 -17.95
CA PRO A 196 8.77 -9.29 -18.53
C PRO A 196 8.20 -10.56 -17.87
N LYS A 197 7.87 -10.51 -16.57
CA LYS A 197 7.25 -11.62 -15.83
C LYS A 197 5.89 -11.97 -16.44
N PHE A 198 5.08 -10.96 -16.74
CA PHE A 198 3.73 -11.13 -17.29
C PHE A 198 3.77 -11.56 -18.75
N LEU A 199 4.65 -10.98 -19.55
CA LEU A 199 4.90 -11.41 -20.93
C LEU A 199 5.27 -12.90 -21.01
N LYS A 200 6.19 -13.36 -20.15
CA LYS A 200 6.62 -14.76 -20.09
C LYS A 200 5.49 -15.71 -19.67
N ALA A 201 4.51 -15.25 -18.92
CA ALA A 201 3.35 -16.00 -18.50
C ALA A 201 2.24 -16.04 -19.57
N GLY A 202 2.42 -15.36 -20.70
CA GLY A 202 1.43 -15.29 -21.77
C GLY A 202 0.29 -14.31 -21.50
N VAL A 203 0.47 -13.36 -20.59
CA VAL A 203 -0.48 -12.26 -20.39
C VAL A 203 -0.47 -11.38 -21.63
N GLU A 204 -1.66 -11.09 -22.18
CA GLU A 204 -1.82 -10.28 -23.39
C GLU A 204 -2.15 -8.80 -23.09
N ARG A 205 -2.60 -8.52 -21.84
CA ARG A 205 -2.95 -7.17 -21.38
C ARG A 205 -2.68 -7.04 -19.90
N LEU A 206 -1.92 -6.00 -19.52
CA LEU A 206 -1.64 -5.65 -18.12
C LEU A 206 -1.88 -4.16 -17.93
N LEU A 207 -2.98 -3.81 -17.29
CA LEU A 207 -3.27 -2.43 -16.92
C LEU A 207 -2.83 -2.15 -15.49
N GLU A 208 -2.11 -1.06 -15.29
CA GLU A 208 -1.96 -0.43 -13.99
C GLU A 208 -2.97 0.72 -13.90
N ARG A 209 -3.79 0.72 -12.84
CA ARG A 209 -4.88 1.68 -12.65
C ARG A 209 -4.69 2.44 -11.35
N ALA A 210 -4.90 3.74 -11.41
CA ALA A 210 -4.93 4.61 -10.23
C ALA A 210 -6.34 5.13 -9.98
N TYR A 211 -6.78 5.08 -8.73
CA TYR A 211 -8.10 5.54 -8.30
C TYR A 211 -7.96 6.57 -7.18
N SER A 212 -8.68 7.67 -7.31
CA SER A 212 -9.02 8.56 -6.19
C SER A 212 -10.26 8.02 -5.50
N VAL A 213 -10.20 7.87 -4.18
CA VAL A 213 -11.35 7.43 -3.36
C VAL A 213 -11.67 8.48 -2.31
N ARG A 214 -12.97 8.71 -2.04
CA ARG A 214 -13.45 9.72 -1.09
C ARG A 214 -14.71 9.22 -0.40
N ARG A 215 -14.82 9.51 0.91
CA ARG A 215 -16.10 9.38 1.68
C ARG A 215 -16.83 10.68 1.71
#